data_2d1fc4ab729f233f01af9089c5daa58f
#
_entry.id   2d1fc4ab729f233f01af9089c5daa58f
#
_cell.length_a   1.000
_cell.length_b   1.000
_cell.length_c   1.000
_cell.angle_alpha   90.00
_cell.angle_beta   90.00
_cell.angle_gamma   90.00
#
_symmetry.space_group_name_H-M   'P 1'
#
loop_
_entity.id
_entity.type
_entity.pdbx_description
1 polymer ?
#
loop_
_entity_poly.entity_id
_entity_poly.type
_entity_poly.pdbx_seq_one_letter_code
_entity_poly.pdbx_strand_id
1 'polypeptide(L)'
;MLIASDLNGTLTTGSPILAVARWVKRNQPESYPPGFALSLFASYIQVKLGLKKIDTWGDVNMRRVLTLISKPNQEILDLVMDSVVDDELWLKKRDKVVELLQNYHQNGAEIIIISAAYEPAVQKFAARIGVDNTQGIGTPLTLTSSGLELAKTLTSREVKLEKLRALIGSQPIDVALGDTFADIPLLEEAVEPIAVFPDKTLRQTAIERDWRIIE
;
A
#
# COMPACT_ATOMS: atom_id res chain seq x y z
N MET A 1 8.80 7.77 20.32
CA MET A 1 9.40 7.05 19.18
C MET A 1 8.41 7.08 18.04
N LEU A 2 8.84 7.47 16.83
CA LEU A 2 8.03 7.49 15.63
C LEU A 2 8.49 6.42 14.64
N ILE A 3 7.55 5.62 14.14
CA ILE A 3 7.80 4.56 13.17
C ILE A 3 6.99 4.84 11.91
N ALA A 4 7.64 4.81 10.75
CA ALA A 4 7.00 4.89 9.46
C ALA A 4 7.12 3.56 8.70
N SER A 5 6.02 3.01 8.21
CA SER A 5 6.04 1.73 7.49
C SER A 5 5.31 1.81 6.16
N ASP A 6 5.92 1.28 5.09
CA ASP A 6 5.14 0.91 3.92
C ASP A 6 4.14 -0.21 4.25
N LEU A 7 3.16 -0.41 3.39
CA LEU A 7 2.12 -1.44 3.53
C LEU A 7 2.35 -2.63 2.58
N ASN A 8 2.32 -2.35 1.26
CA ASN A 8 2.27 -3.41 0.25
C ASN A 8 3.64 -3.98 -0.09
N GLY A 9 3.88 -5.23 0.27
CA GLY A 9 5.18 -5.90 0.19
C GLY A 9 5.88 -5.92 1.54
N THR A 10 5.69 -4.88 2.36
CA THR A 10 6.27 -4.75 3.70
C THR A 10 5.42 -5.44 4.78
N LEU A 11 4.19 -5.00 4.99
CA LEU A 11 3.28 -5.55 6.00
C LEU A 11 2.38 -6.67 5.44
N THR A 12 2.13 -6.67 4.14
CA THR A 12 1.29 -7.65 3.47
C THR A 12 1.78 -7.94 2.06
N THR A 13 1.60 -9.18 1.62
CA THR A 13 1.80 -9.60 0.21
C THR A 13 0.51 -9.50 -0.61
N GLY A 14 -0.56 -9.00 -0.03
CA GLY A 14 -1.84 -8.82 -0.69
C GLY A 14 -1.82 -7.75 -1.77
N SER A 15 -2.73 -7.85 -2.74
CA SER A 15 -2.85 -6.89 -3.84
C SER A 15 -4.20 -6.17 -3.81
N PRO A 16 -4.24 -4.86 -3.51
CA PRO A 16 -5.47 -4.08 -3.55
C PRO A 16 -6.17 -4.14 -4.92
N ILE A 17 -5.41 -4.17 -6.02
CA ILE A 17 -5.92 -4.27 -7.39
C ILE A 17 -6.72 -5.58 -7.57
N LEU A 18 -6.12 -6.71 -7.18
CA LEU A 18 -6.78 -8.01 -7.30
C LEU A 18 -7.97 -8.14 -6.35
N ALA A 19 -7.91 -7.52 -5.19
CA ALA A 19 -9.01 -7.50 -4.24
C ALA A 19 -10.24 -6.77 -4.81
N VAL A 20 -10.08 -5.56 -5.33
CA VAL A 20 -11.16 -4.80 -5.99
C VAL A 20 -11.72 -5.60 -7.17
N ALA A 21 -10.86 -6.16 -8.03
CA ALA A 21 -11.30 -6.94 -9.17
C ALA A 21 -12.13 -8.17 -8.76
N ARG A 22 -11.74 -8.86 -7.67
CA ARG A 22 -12.51 -10.00 -7.13
C ARG A 22 -13.83 -9.55 -6.51
N TRP A 23 -13.83 -8.44 -5.78
CA TRP A 23 -15.05 -7.90 -5.20
C TRP A 23 -16.07 -7.57 -6.30
N VAL A 24 -15.66 -6.86 -7.36
CA VAL A 24 -16.55 -6.53 -8.49
C VAL A 24 -17.06 -7.82 -9.15
N LYS A 25 -16.18 -8.79 -9.43
CA LYS A 25 -16.59 -10.06 -10.03
C LYS A 25 -17.65 -10.81 -9.21
N ARG A 26 -17.56 -10.72 -7.88
CA ARG A 26 -18.48 -11.40 -6.95
C ARG A 26 -19.80 -10.65 -6.75
N ASN A 27 -19.75 -9.32 -6.63
CA ASN A 27 -20.90 -8.52 -6.21
C ASN A 27 -21.56 -7.74 -7.34
N GLN A 28 -20.85 -7.49 -8.45
CA GLN A 28 -21.33 -6.76 -9.63
C GLN A 28 -20.85 -7.46 -10.91
N PRO A 29 -21.23 -8.75 -11.13
CA PRO A 29 -20.68 -9.56 -12.23
C PRO A 29 -20.98 -8.97 -13.62
N GLU A 30 -22.10 -8.24 -13.75
CA GLU A 30 -22.49 -7.53 -14.98
C GLU A 30 -21.49 -6.41 -15.37
N SER A 31 -20.80 -5.84 -14.39
CA SER A 31 -19.78 -4.80 -14.59
C SER A 31 -18.38 -5.38 -14.82
N TYR A 32 -18.22 -6.71 -14.71
CA TYR A 32 -16.92 -7.36 -14.84
C TYR A 32 -16.71 -7.92 -16.25
N PRO A 33 -15.89 -7.27 -17.11
CA PRO A 33 -15.75 -7.67 -18.50
C PRO A 33 -15.17 -9.09 -18.65
N PRO A 34 -15.65 -9.90 -19.60
CA PRO A 34 -15.00 -11.16 -19.94
C PRO A 34 -13.51 -10.96 -20.26
N GLY A 35 -12.66 -11.84 -19.75
CA GLY A 35 -11.21 -11.76 -19.98
C GLY A 35 -10.47 -10.71 -19.17
N PHE A 36 -11.13 -9.92 -18.30
CA PHE A 36 -10.47 -8.89 -17.51
C PHE A 36 -9.33 -9.45 -16.64
N ALA A 37 -9.57 -10.56 -15.93
CA ALA A 37 -8.54 -11.21 -15.13
C ALA A 37 -7.33 -11.65 -15.99
N LEU A 38 -7.60 -12.20 -17.18
CA LEU A 38 -6.53 -12.58 -18.12
C LEU A 38 -5.73 -11.37 -18.59
N SER A 39 -6.39 -10.23 -18.83
CA SER A 39 -5.71 -8.99 -19.22
C SER A 39 -4.83 -8.41 -18.09
N LEU A 40 -5.27 -8.51 -16.83
CA LEU A 40 -4.43 -8.15 -15.67
C LEU A 40 -3.21 -9.06 -15.58
N PHE A 41 -3.41 -10.36 -15.69
CA PHE A 41 -2.32 -11.34 -15.65
C PHE A 41 -1.32 -11.13 -16.79
N ALA A 42 -1.80 -11.02 -18.04
CA ALA A 42 -0.94 -10.77 -19.20
C ALA A 42 -0.14 -9.46 -19.07
N SER A 43 -0.76 -8.40 -18.53
CA SER A 43 -0.07 -7.13 -18.29
C SER A 43 0.97 -7.23 -17.17
N TYR A 44 0.73 -8.07 -16.14
CA TYR A 44 1.71 -8.35 -15.09
C TYR A 44 2.90 -9.17 -15.60
N ILE A 45 2.67 -10.13 -16.49
CA ILE A 45 3.77 -10.86 -17.16
C ILE A 45 4.71 -9.89 -17.90
N GLN A 46 4.18 -8.84 -18.54
CA GLN A 46 5.01 -7.80 -19.17
C GLN A 46 5.93 -7.08 -18.18
N VAL A 47 5.47 -6.88 -16.92
CA VAL A 47 6.32 -6.35 -15.85
C VAL A 47 7.43 -7.35 -15.49
N LYS A 48 7.09 -8.63 -15.33
CA LYS A 48 8.08 -9.70 -15.04
C LYS A 48 9.13 -9.86 -16.12
N LEU A 49 8.77 -9.61 -17.37
CA LEU A 49 9.69 -9.63 -18.53
C LEU A 49 10.46 -8.30 -18.71
N GLY A 50 10.28 -7.32 -17.82
CA GLY A 50 10.94 -6.01 -17.89
C GLY A 50 10.40 -5.09 -19.01
N LEU A 51 9.29 -5.46 -19.66
CA LEU A 51 8.67 -4.67 -20.75
C LEU A 51 7.85 -3.51 -20.22
N LYS A 52 7.47 -3.54 -18.95
CA LYS A 52 6.74 -2.46 -18.24
C LYS A 52 7.31 -2.25 -16.85
N LYS A 53 7.29 -0.99 -16.39
CA LYS A 53 7.64 -0.65 -15.00
C LYS A 53 6.48 -1.05 -14.07
N ILE A 54 6.81 -1.57 -12.89
CA ILE A 54 5.82 -2.00 -11.89
C ILE A 54 4.96 -0.82 -11.42
N ASP A 55 5.54 0.35 -11.21
CA ASP A 55 4.82 1.56 -10.78
C ASP A 55 3.76 1.98 -11.81
N THR A 56 4.13 2.00 -13.09
CA THR A 56 3.20 2.30 -14.19
C THR A 56 2.08 1.25 -14.28
N TRP A 57 2.43 -0.02 -14.07
CA TRP A 57 1.45 -1.10 -14.04
C TRP A 57 0.47 -0.94 -12.87
N GLY A 58 1.00 -0.61 -11.69
CA GLY A 58 0.22 -0.35 -10.48
C GLY A 58 -0.77 0.79 -10.68
N ASP A 59 -0.30 1.97 -11.09
CA ASP A 59 -1.13 3.15 -11.30
C ASP A 59 -2.25 2.90 -12.31
N VAL A 60 -1.91 2.39 -13.50
CA VAL A 60 -2.89 2.11 -14.56
C VAL A 60 -3.96 1.12 -14.08
N ASN A 61 -3.58 0.05 -13.40
CA ASN A 61 -4.53 -0.98 -13.00
C ASN A 61 -5.31 -0.62 -11.72
N MET A 62 -4.75 0.18 -10.82
CA MET A 62 -5.51 0.75 -9.70
C MET A 62 -6.68 1.60 -10.21
N ARG A 63 -6.44 2.49 -11.19
CA ARG A 63 -7.51 3.30 -11.81
C ARG A 63 -8.50 2.42 -12.57
N ARG A 64 -8.00 1.48 -13.37
CA ARG A 64 -8.81 0.61 -14.22
C ARG A 64 -9.78 -0.27 -13.43
N VAL A 65 -9.40 -0.82 -12.29
CA VAL A 65 -10.32 -1.65 -11.49
C VAL A 65 -11.41 -0.82 -10.82
N LEU A 66 -11.15 0.44 -10.47
CA LEU A 66 -12.15 1.34 -9.91
C LEU A 66 -13.27 1.67 -10.91
N THR A 67 -12.97 1.74 -12.21
CA THR A 67 -14.00 1.99 -13.24
C THR A 67 -14.99 0.84 -13.41
N LEU A 68 -14.69 -0.33 -12.86
CA LEU A 68 -15.61 -1.48 -12.89
C LEU A 68 -16.70 -1.39 -11.81
N ILE A 69 -16.53 -0.54 -10.80
CA ILE A 69 -17.50 -0.39 -9.72
C ILE A 69 -18.69 0.40 -10.25
N SER A 70 -19.83 -0.28 -10.40
CA SER A 70 -21.08 0.30 -10.89
C SER A 70 -21.76 1.12 -9.79
N LYS A 71 -22.31 2.29 -10.14
CA LYS A 71 -23.09 3.17 -9.25
C LYS A 71 -22.40 3.38 -7.88
N PRO A 72 -21.13 3.81 -7.87
CA PRO A 72 -20.40 3.97 -6.62
C PRO A 72 -21.10 5.01 -5.72
N ASN A 73 -21.18 4.70 -4.46
CA ASN A 73 -21.60 5.57 -3.37
C ASN A 73 -20.71 5.27 -2.15
N GLN A 74 -20.89 5.98 -1.06
CA GLN A 74 -20.06 5.81 0.12
C GLN A 74 -20.17 4.39 0.71
N GLU A 75 -21.36 3.82 0.78
CA GLU A 75 -21.60 2.48 1.27
C GLU A 75 -20.87 1.42 0.43
N ILE A 76 -20.96 1.52 -0.91
CA ILE A 76 -20.25 0.61 -1.82
C ILE A 76 -18.73 0.79 -1.66
N LEU A 77 -18.23 2.03 -1.54
CA LEU A 77 -16.81 2.28 -1.33
C LEU A 77 -16.33 1.62 -0.03
N ASP A 78 -17.08 1.77 1.06
CA ASP A 78 -16.74 1.18 2.35
C ASP A 78 -16.72 -0.35 2.27
N LEU A 79 -17.72 -0.98 1.64
CA LEU A 79 -17.79 -2.43 1.43
C LEU A 79 -16.61 -2.96 0.58
N VAL A 80 -16.24 -2.22 -0.47
CA VAL A 80 -15.09 -2.58 -1.31
C VAL A 80 -13.81 -2.52 -0.50
N MET A 81 -13.59 -1.44 0.27
CA MET A 81 -12.36 -1.25 1.04
C MET A 81 -12.27 -2.20 2.23
N ASP A 82 -13.39 -2.54 2.87
CA ASP A 82 -13.45 -3.62 3.87
C ASP A 82 -13.03 -4.95 3.27
N SER A 83 -13.59 -5.33 2.12
CA SER A 83 -13.19 -6.56 1.42
C SER A 83 -11.71 -6.52 0.98
N VAL A 84 -11.19 -5.37 0.54
CA VAL A 84 -9.76 -5.22 0.22
C VAL A 84 -8.91 -5.56 1.44
N VAL A 85 -9.27 -5.05 2.60
CA VAL A 85 -8.50 -5.30 3.83
C VAL A 85 -8.74 -6.72 4.33
N ASP A 86 -9.98 -7.13 4.52
CA ASP A 86 -10.35 -8.37 5.20
C ASP A 86 -10.06 -9.62 4.38
N ASP A 87 -10.43 -9.59 3.10
CA ASP A 87 -10.34 -10.77 2.21
C ASP A 87 -8.97 -10.87 1.51
N GLU A 88 -8.14 -9.84 1.56
CA GLU A 88 -6.86 -9.84 0.84
C GLU A 88 -5.68 -9.40 1.69
N LEU A 89 -5.65 -8.13 2.14
CA LEU A 89 -4.43 -7.58 2.75
C LEU A 89 -4.16 -8.24 4.11
N TRP A 90 -5.19 -8.39 4.95
CA TRP A 90 -5.05 -8.98 6.28
C TRP A 90 -4.76 -10.48 6.23
N LEU A 91 -5.41 -11.22 5.32
CA LEU A 91 -5.16 -12.65 5.16
C LEU A 91 -3.74 -12.96 4.68
N LYS A 92 -3.11 -12.01 4.01
CA LYS A 92 -1.75 -12.14 3.47
C LYS A 92 -0.73 -11.29 4.21
N LYS A 93 -1.07 -10.84 5.42
CA LYS A 93 -0.13 -10.07 6.23
C LYS A 93 1.12 -10.88 6.57
N ARG A 94 2.22 -10.20 6.75
CA ARG A 94 3.46 -10.77 7.27
C ARG A 94 3.39 -10.75 8.80
N ASP A 95 2.93 -11.83 9.38
CA ASP A 95 2.64 -11.91 10.82
C ASP A 95 3.75 -11.35 11.68
N LYS A 96 5.01 -11.79 11.47
CA LYS A 96 6.16 -11.32 12.25
C LYS A 96 6.43 -9.82 12.15
N VAL A 97 6.16 -9.22 10.98
CA VAL A 97 6.38 -7.78 10.77
C VAL A 97 5.24 -6.98 11.39
N VAL A 98 4.01 -7.46 11.27
CA VAL A 98 2.84 -6.86 11.93
C VAL A 98 2.97 -6.96 13.45
N GLU A 99 3.37 -8.11 13.99
CA GLU A 99 3.65 -8.30 15.43
C GLU A 99 4.76 -7.36 15.92
N LEU A 100 5.81 -7.14 15.11
CA LEU A 100 6.85 -6.17 15.44
C LEU A 100 6.28 -4.77 15.60
N LEU A 101 5.43 -4.30 14.67
CA LEU A 101 4.77 -3.00 14.78
C LEU A 101 3.82 -2.93 15.97
N GLN A 102 3.04 -3.99 16.21
CA GLN A 102 2.13 -4.04 17.37
C GLN A 102 2.90 -3.95 18.70
N ASN A 103 4.05 -4.63 18.80
CA ASN A 103 4.92 -4.53 19.97
C ASN A 103 5.47 -3.11 20.18
N TYR A 104 5.89 -2.45 19.12
CA TYR A 104 6.31 -1.05 19.20
C TYR A 104 5.15 -0.15 19.67
N HIS A 105 3.96 -0.32 19.09
CA HIS A 105 2.77 0.45 19.45
C HIS A 105 2.39 0.25 20.93
N GLN A 106 2.37 -0.98 21.41
CA GLN A 106 2.09 -1.31 22.83
C GLN A 106 3.11 -0.69 23.80
N ASN A 107 4.33 -0.44 23.33
CA ASN A 107 5.38 0.27 24.08
C ASN A 107 5.36 1.80 23.86
N GLY A 108 4.27 2.34 23.34
CA GLY A 108 4.03 3.79 23.21
C GLY A 108 4.68 4.43 21.99
N ALA A 109 5.08 3.65 20.98
CA ALA A 109 5.51 4.23 19.73
C ALA A 109 4.32 4.75 18.91
N GLU A 110 4.50 5.90 18.29
CA GLU A 110 3.63 6.41 17.24
C GLU A 110 3.95 5.69 15.94
N ILE A 111 2.93 5.16 15.25
CA ILE A 111 3.11 4.43 14.00
C ILE A 111 2.32 5.11 12.89
N ILE A 112 2.98 5.37 11.77
CA ILE A 112 2.37 5.87 10.55
C ILE A 112 2.57 4.82 9.45
N ILE A 113 1.47 4.37 8.85
CA ILE A 113 1.50 3.50 7.66
C ILE A 113 1.31 4.37 6.43
N ILE A 114 2.27 4.31 5.50
CA ILE A 114 2.24 5.14 4.31
C ILE A 114 2.50 4.33 3.04
N SER A 115 1.55 4.35 2.10
CA SER A 115 1.57 3.47 0.93
C SER A 115 0.97 4.10 -0.32
N ALA A 116 1.36 3.57 -1.48
CA ALA A 116 0.73 3.90 -2.76
C ALA A 116 -0.71 3.35 -2.90
N ALA A 117 -1.15 2.45 -2.01
CA ALA A 117 -2.48 1.87 -2.02
C ALA A 117 -3.60 2.92 -1.81
N TYR A 118 -4.86 2.52 -2.01
CA TYR A 118 -6.03 3.36 -1.74
C TYR A 118 -6.05 3.80 -0.27
N GLU A 119 -6.12 5.10 -0.02
CA GLU A 119 -6.05 5.66 1.33
C GLU A 119 -7.07 5.03 2.30
N PRO A 120 -8.37 4.83 1.95
CA PRO A 120 -9.29 4.17 2.85
C PRO A 120 -8.87 2.75 3.24
N ALA A 121 -8.23 2.01 2.34
CA ALA A 121 -7.72 0.67 2.66
C ALA A 121 -6.50 0.73 3.59
N VAL A 122 -5.60 1.71 3.42
CA VAL A 122 -4.46 1.93 4.31
C VAL A 122 -4.94 2.28 5.72
N GLN A 123 -5.92 3.17 5.85
CA GLN A 123 -6.53 3.57 7.11
C GLN A 123 -7.20 2.39 7.83
N LYS A 124 -8.00 1.61 7.10
CA LYS A 124 -8.65 0.41 7.66
C LYS A 124 -7.62 -0.66 8.09
N PHE A 125 -6.52 -0.81 7.35
CA PHE A 125 -5.44 -1.73 7.75
C PHE A 125 -4.71 -1.22 9.02
N ALA A 126 -4.43 0.09 9.12
CA ALA A 126 -3.86 0.70 10.31
C ALA A 126 -4.72 0.42 11.55
N ALA A 127 -6.04 0.63 11.45
CA ALA A 127 -6.98 0.33 12.52
C ALA A 127 -6.94 -1.14 12.96
N ARG A 128 -6.71 -2.09 12.03
CA ARG A 128 -6.58 -3.53 12.32
C ARG A 128 -5.35 -3.87 13.18
N ILE A 129 -4.26 -3.14 13.05
CA ILE A 129 -3.08 -3.37 13.89
C ILE A 129 -3.13 -2.59 15.21
N GLY A 130 -4.20 -1.84 15.45
CA GLY A 130 -4.41 -1.06 16.68
C GLY A 130 -3.90 0.39 16.59
N VAL A 131 -3.44 0.82 15.43
CA VAL A 131 -3.02 2.20 15.16
C VAL A 131 -4.24 3.04 14.80
N ASP A 132 -4.25 4.32 15.19
CA ASP A 132 -5.31 5.24 14.76
C ASP A 132 -5.39 5.27 13.22
N ASN A 133 -6.60 5.18 12.69
CA ASN A 133 -6.80 5.17 11.23
C ASN A 133 -6.33 6.45 10.55
N THR A 134 -6.29 7.58 11.26
CA THR A 134 -5.76 8.85 10.75
C THR A 134 -4.26 8.82 10.48
N GLN A 135 -3.56 7.83 11.00
CA GLN A 135 -2.13 7.57 10.75
C GLN A 135 -1.90 6.62 9.56
N GLY A 136 -2.96 6.30 8.82
CA GLY A 136 -2.90 5.61 7.54
C GLY A 136 -2.91 6.59 6.38
N ILE A 137 -1.77 6.78 5.69
CA ILE A 137 -1.62 7.70 4.57
C ILE A 137 -1.53 6.89 3.28
N GLY A 138 -2.52 7.06 2.41
CA GLY A 138 -2.59 6.37 1.13
C GLY A 138 -2.60 7.33 -0.06
N THR A 139 -2.93 6.78 -1.23
CA THR A 139 -3.31 7.58 -2.38
C THR A 139 -4.77 7.97 -2.22
N PRO A 140 -5.10 9.28 -2.17
CA PRO A 140 -6.46 9.74 -1.97
C PRO A 140 -7.41 9.18 -3.01
N LEU A 141 -8.55 8.69 -2.55
CA LEU A 141 -9.64 8.17 -3.37
C LEU A 141 -10.90 8.97 -3.04
N THR A 142 -11.45 9.63 -4.06
CA THR A 142 -12.59 10.53 -3.91
C THR A 142 -13.80 9.99 -4.65
N LEU A 143 -14.96 10.05 -4.02
CA LEU A 143 -16.24 9.81 -4.67
C LEU A 143 -16.71 11.12 -5.31
N THR A 144 -16.91 11.10 -6.63
CA THR A 144 -17.37 12.23 -7.43
C THR A 144 -18.70 11.89 -8.13
N SER A 145 -19.30 12.87 -8.78
CA SER A 145 -20.50 12.64 -9.61
C SER A 145 -20.23 11.73 -10.81
N SER A 146 -18.99 11.61 -11.24
CA SER A 146 -18.54 10.74 -12.36
C SER A 146 -18.09 9.36 -11.91
N GLY A 147 -17.93 9.12 -10.61
CA GLY A 147 -17.49 7.83 -10.07
C GLY A 147 -16.39 7.95 -9.02
N LEU A 148 -15.59 6.89 -8.88
CA LEU A 148 -14.44 6.87 -7.98
C LEU A 148 -13.19 7.38 -8.70
N GLU A 149 -12.59 8.42 -8.17
CA GLU A 149 -11.39 9.06 -8.73
C GLU A 149 -10.19 8.90 -7.78
N LEU A 150 -9.16 8.26 -8.28
CA LEU A 150 -7.86 8.18 -7.60
C LEU A 150 -7.06 9.45 -7.90
N ALA A 151 -6.40 10.02 -6.89
CA ALA A 151 -5.54 11.19 -7.07
C ALA A 151 -4.53 10.99 -8.21
N LYS A 152 -4.20 12.07 -8.94
CA LYS A 152 -3.32 12.00 -10.12
C LYS A 152 -1.94 11.43 -9.78
N THR A 153 -1.40 11.80 -8.63
CA THR A 153 -0.09 11.35 -8.15
C THR A 153 -0.28 10.31 -7.05
N LEU A 154 0.32 9.14 -7.22
CA LEU A 154 0.33 8.10 -6.20
C LEU A 154 1.22 8.49 -5.03
N THR A 155 0.86 8.02 -3.83
CA THR A 155 1.66 8.16 -2.61
C THR A 155 2.82 7.15 -2.63
N SER A 156 3.83 7.40 -3.46
CA SER A 156 5.02 6.56 -3.60
C SER A 156 6.28 7.42 -3.72
N ARG A 157 7.45 6.85 -3.48
CA ARG A 157 8.76 7.51 -3.57
C ARG A 157 8.81 8.82 -2.76
N GLU A 158 9.26 9.90 -3.38
CA GLU A 158 9.38 11.23 -2.79
C GLU A 158 8.04 11.75 -2.25
N VAL A 159 6.93 11.49 -2.95
CA VAL A 159 5.58 11.89 -2.49
C VAL A 159 5.20 11.22 -1.17
N LYS A 160 5.67 9.98 -0.94
CA LYS A 160 5.52 9.30 0.35
C LYS A 160 6.20 10.10 1.45
N LEU A 161 7.46 10.48 1.25
CA LEU A 161 8.22 11.27 2.22
C LEU A 161 7.63 12.67 2.41
N GLU A 162 7.26 13.37 1.33
CA GLU A 162 6.62 14.68 1.38
C GLU A 162 5.34 14.68 2.24
N LYS A 163 4.45 13.70 2.04
CA LYS A 163 3.23 13.57 2.83
C LYS A 163 3.51 13.25 4.29
N LEU A 164 4.48 12.37 4.54
CA LEU A 164 4.90 12.07 5.90
C LEU A 164 5.42 13.34 6.60
N ARG A 165 6.33 14.07 5.95
CA ARG A 165 6.88 15.33 6.48
C ARG A 165 5.82 16.41 6.68
N ALA A 166 4.80 16.49 5.83
CA ALA A 166 3.68 17.40 6.02
C ALA A 166 2.88 17.10 7.31
N LEU A 167 2.83 15.83 7.74
CA LEU A 167 2.16 15.40 8.96
C LEU A 167 3.04 15.60 10.20
N ILE A 168 4.30 15.14 10.16
CA ILE A 168 5.19 15.09 11.33
C ILE A 168 6.13 16.31 11.47
N GLY A 169 6.20 17.19 10.46
CA GLY A 169 7.14 18.31 10.43
C GLY A 169 8.60 17.84 10.49
N SER A 170 9.36 18.41 11.42
CA SER A 170 10.77 18.08 11.67
C SER A 170 10.99 16.96 12.68
N GLN A 171 9.93 16.28 13.15
CA GLN A 171 10.07 15.15 14.08
C GLN A 171 10.96 14.07 13.44
N PRO A 172 11.96 13.53 14.17
CA PRO A 172 12.80 12.46 13.66
C PRO A 172 11.98 11.18 13.46
N ILE A 173 12.32 10.42 12.41
CA ILE A 173 11.80 9.08 12.17
C ILE A 173 12.77 8.11 12.85
N ASP A 174 12.33 7.47 13.93
CA ASP A 174 13.21 6.56 14.67
C ASP A 174 13.41 5.25 13.90
N VAL A 175 12.33 4.69 13.33
CA VAL A 175 12.38 3.45 12.54
C VAL A 175 11.58 3.62 11.25
N ALA A 176 12.10 3.15 10.13
CA ALA A 176 11.34 3.04 8.88
C ALA A 176 11.41 1.63 8.30
N LEU A 177 10.28 1.14 7.75
CA LEU A 177 10.18 -0.16 7.10
C LEU A 177 9.73 -0.01 5.64
N GLY A 178 10.38 -0.76 4.73
CA GLY A 178 10.04 -0.78 3.31
C GLY A 178 10.55 -2.02 2.60
N ASP A 179 10.00 -2.35 1.41
CA ASP A 179 10.35 -3.57 0.66
C ASP A 179 10.90 -3.31 -0.75
N THR A 180 10.75 -2.10 -1.28
CA THR A 180 11.18 -1.80 -2.65
C THR A 180 12.10 -0.58 -2.73
N PHE A 181 12.75 -0.42 -3.88
CA PHE A 181 13.55 0.77 -4.18
C PHE A 181 12.75 2.09 -4.02
N ALA A 182 11.42 2.04 -4.12
CA ALA A 182 10.55 3.20 -3.93
C ALA A 182 10.50 3.69 -2.47
N ASP A 183 10.95 2.87 -1.52
CA ASP A 183 10.98 3.20 -0.10
C ASP A 183 12.35 3.76 0.34
N ILE A 184 13.36 3.73 -0.53
CA ILE A 184 14.70 4.23 -0.20
C ILE A 184 14.65 5.66 0.37
N PRO A 185 13.91 6.64 -0.22
CA PRO A 185 13.86 7.99 0.35
C PRO A 185 13.31 8.03 1.79
N LEU A 186 12.33 7.17 2.11
CA LEU A 186 11.78 7.05 3.45
C LEU A 186 12.79 6.40 4.42
N LEU A 187 13.46 5.35 3.98
CA LEU A 187 14.43 4.60 4.78
C LEU A 187 15.67 5.45 5.09
N GLU A 188 16.11 6.29 4.15
CA GLU A 188 17.25 7.21 4.34
C GLU A 188 17.03 8.27 5.43
N GLU A 189 15.78 8.62 5.70
CA GLU A 189 15.39 9.62 6.71
C GLU A 189 15.27 9.04 8.13
N ALA A 190 15.36 7.71 8.28
CA ALA A 190 15.19 7.05 9.57
C ALA A 190 16.52 6.79 10.28
N VAL A 191 16.49 6.80 11.61
CA VAL A 191 17.62 6.42 12.45
C VAL A 191 17.92 4.92 12.29
N GLU A 192 16.88 4.08 12.28
CA GLU A 192 16.95 2.62 12.05
C GLU A 192 16.13 2.25 10.81
N PRO A 193 16.73 2.21 9.61
CA PRO A 193 16.07 1.71 8.41
C PRO A 193 16.04 0.19 8.39
N ILE A 194 14.87 -0.38 8.07
CA ILE A 194 14.64 -1.83 8.00
C ILE A 194 14.12 -2.21 6.62
N ALA A 195 14.91 -2.93 5.84
CA ALA A 195 14.51 -3.49 4.57
C ALA A 195 13.80 -4.84 4.79
N VAL A 196 12.52 -4.92 4.43
CA VAL A 196 11.66 -6.11 4.67
C VAL A 196 11.47 -6.86 3.37
N PHE A 197 11.98 -8.10 3.26
CA PHE A 197 11.95 -8.90 2.04
C PHE A 197 12.28 -8.07 0.78
N PRO A 198 13.41 -7.36 0.77
CA PRO A 198 13.68 -6.29 -0.18
C PRO A 198 13.80 -6.77 -1.62
N ASP A 199 13.35 -5.93 -2.57
CA ASP A 199 13.67 -6.11 -3.97
C ASP A 199 15.20 -6.03 -4.20
N LYS A 200 15.65 -6.38 -5.42
CA LYS A 200 17.09 -6.41 -5.75
C LYS A 200 17.80 -5.08 -5.47
N THR A 201 17.16 -3.97 -5.80
CA THR A 201 17.74 -2.63 -5.66
C THR A 201 17.83 -2.22 -4.19
N LEU A 202 16.73 -2.37 -3.45
CA LEU A 202 16.72 -2.06 -2.03
C LEU A 202 17.66 -2.98 -1.24
N ARG A 203 17.74 -4.27 -1.60
CA ARG A 203 18.69 -5.22 -0.98
C ARG A 203 20.13 -4.75 -1.14
N GLN A 204 20.51 -4.35 -2.37
CA GLN A 204 21.85 -3.85 -2.63
C GLN A 204 22.14 -2.59 -1.80
N THR A 205 21.21 -1.64 -1.77
CA THR A 205 21.33 -0.42 -0.96
C THR A 205 21.45 -0.73 0.53
N ALA A 206 20.62 -1.66 1.04
CA ALA A 206 20.64 -2.05 2.45
C ALA A 206 21.99 -2.68 2.86
N ILE A 207 22.57 -3.51 2.00
CA ILE A 207 23.91 -4.10 2.24
C ILE A 207 24.99 -3.01 2.22
N GLU A 208 24.98 -2.11 1.22
CA GLU A 208 25.96 -1.04 1.09
C GLU A 208 25.95 -0.04 2.26
N ARG A 209 24.77 0.13 2.90
CA ARG A 209 24.56 1.08 4.00
C ARG A 209 24.45 0.45 5.38
N ASP A 210 24.69 -0.86 5.48
CA ASP A 210 24.57 -1.64 6.72
C ASP A 210 23.17 -1.51 7.37
N TRP A 211 22.12 -1.49 6.54
CA TRP A 211 20.74 -1.48 7.02
C TRP A 211 20.27 -2.86 7.44
N ARG A 212 19.42 -2.91 8.45
CA ARG A 212 18.81 -4.17 8.88
C ARG A 212 17.93 -4.76 7.78
N ILE A 213 18.07 -6.08 7.54
CA ILE A 213 17.23 -6.84 6.59
C ILE A 213 16.42 -7.88 7.36
N ILE A 214 15.11 -7.98 7.07
CA ILE A 214 14.19 -9.00 7.57
C ILE A 214 13.71 -9.84 6.39
N GLU A 215 13.74 -11.19 6.54
CA GLU A 215 13.26 -12.19 5.57
C GLU A 215 12.43 -13.28 6.25
#